data_8610ffc42d240c73ba16c97d5d45d83e
#
_entry.id   8610ffc42d240c73ba16c97d5d45d83e
#
_cell.length_a   1.000
_cell.length_b   1.000
_cell.length_c   1.000
_cell.angle_alpha   90.00
_cell.angle_beta   90.00
_cell.angle_gamma   90.00
#
_symmetry.space_group_name_H-M   'P 1'
#
loop_
_entity.id
_entity.type
_entity.pdbx_description
1 polymer ?
#
loop_
_entity_poly.entity_id
_entity_poly.type
_entity_poly.pdbx_seq_one_letter_code
_entity_poly.pdbx_strand_id
1 'polypeptide(L)'
;MFAARFLRFVVLLAAATFLPTFAAAQNAPSSPDAATVSTDKSGKSDKTVKVAAKRPFRGVWVSTVGNIDYPSKPGLSADQLRAEADALLDRAAELRLTAVVLQVRPMGDALYRSKIYPASSFVSGKQGVAPDGDFDPLAYWVDGAHKRGLQLHAWVNPYRVTTGAAQRKNLAPSNPAVLHPEWTFERDGKVYLNPGIAEVRRLVIAGMVEIVENYDVDGIHIDDYFYPARDMTEDLDAFRRFPRDFHDVEDWRRDNVDILIRDAGQAIHKARPGVVWGVSPAGIWANKSSHSLGSDTRGNQCYFNLYADVRHWVKSEWIDYVTPQIYWHIGFEIAEFKTLVDWWADVAEGTDVALYIGTAAYRVSPTSKTPAWRDPQELVRQLDYMATKERVDGQIFFTAHSLAPGKPASAAIEAYSAEHWQAPEPEKAE
;
A
#
# COMPACT_ATOMS: atom_id res chain seq x y z
N MET A 1 8.54 -22.32 -18.77
CA MET A 1 7.84 -21.46 -19.76
C MET A 1 6.74 -20.58 -19.14
N PHE A 2 6.37 -20.75 -17.87
CA PHE A 2 5.34 -19.96 -17.18
C PHE A 2 5.83 -18.64 -16.54
N ALA A 3 7.11 -18.53 -16.19
CA ALA A 3 7.67 -17.34 -15.52
C ALA A 3 7.75 -16.09 -16.41
N ALA A 4 7.79 -16.22 -17.72
CA ALA A 4 7.95 -15.09 -18.65
C ALA A 4 6.65 -14.28 -18.91
N ARG A 5 5.48 -14.83 -18.58
CA ARG A 5 4.19 -14.15 -18.77
C ARG A 5 3.79 -13.26 -17.58
N PHE A 6 4.27 -13.55 -16.39
CA PHE A 6 3.92 -12.81 -15.18
C PHE A 6 4.64 -11.46 -15.05
N LEU A 7 5.87 -11.36 -15.54
CA LEU A 7 6.64 -10.12 -15.52
C LEU A 7 5.99 -8.98 -16.34
N ARG A 8 5.10 -9.32 -17.28
CA ARG A 8 4.38 -8.31 -18.08
C ARG A 8 3.28 -7.58 -17.33
N PHE A 9 2.75 -8.14 -16.25
CA PHE A 9 1.62 -7.54 -15.52
C PHE A 9 2.04 -6.42 -14.56
N VAL A 10 3.21 -6.52 -13.95
CA VAL A 10 3.76 -5.49 -13.05
C VAL A 10 4.42 -4.35 -13.85
N VAL A 11 4.92 -4.63 -15.06
CA VAL A 11 5.63 -3.66 -15.93
C VAL A 11 4.68 -2.71 -16.67
N LEU A 12 3.40 -3.02 -16.83
CA LEU A 12 2.45 -2.20 -17.60
C LEU A 12 1.97 -0.92 -16.89
N LEU A 13 2.20 -0.77 -15.58
CA LEU A 13 1.87 0.47 -14.86
C LEU A 13 2.95 1.55 -14.94
N ALA A 14 4.15 1.25 -15.44
CA ALA A 14 5.28 2.20 -15.40
C ALA A 14 5.76 2.70 -16.77
N ALA A 15 5.10 2.36 -17.88
CA ALA A 15 5.62 2.70 -19.21
C ALA A 15 4.54 3.07 -20.25
N ALA A 16 3.62 3.96 -19.91
CA ALA A 16 2.82 4.67 -20.92
C ALA A 16 3.47 6.03 -21.21
N THR A 17 4.40 6.05 -22.14
CA THR A 17 4.86 7.29 -22.77
C THR A 17 3.84 7.71 -23.82
N PHE A 18 3.01 8.70 -23.49
CA PHE A 18 2.27 9.48 -24.49
C PHE A 18 2.89 10.87 -24.62
N LEU A 19 3.23 11.23 -25.85
CA LEU A 19 3.64 12.56 -26.26
C LEU A 19 2.40 13.48 -26.30
N PRO A 20 2.46 14.71 -25.75
CA PRO A 20 1.34 15.63 -25.84
C PRO A 20 1.45 16.48 -27.09
N THR A 21 0.34 16.64 -27.81
CA THR A 21 0.09 17.76 -28.72
C THR A 21 -0.33 18.98 -27.91
N PHE A 22 0.34 20.09 -28.14
CA PHE A 22 0.06 21.39 -27.53
C PHE A 22 -1.29 21.96 -27.95
N ALA A 23 -2.08 22.44 -26.98
CA ALA A 23 -3.04 23.53 -27.18
C ALA A 23 -3.06 24.40 -25.91
N ALA A 24 -2.75 25.67 -26.11
CA ALA A 24 -2.75 26.69 -25.08
C ALA A 24 -4.17 27.16 -24.76
N ALA A 25 -4.50 27.37 -23.48
CA ALA A 25 -5.57 28.27 -23.08
C ALA A 25 -5.26 28.95 -21.75
N GLN A 26 -5.51 30.23 -21.73
CA GLN A 26 -5.21 31.24 -20.73
C GLN A 26 -6.29 31.30 -19.63
N ASN A 27 -5.87 31.91 -18.50
CA ASN A 27 -6.64 32.62 -17.47
C ASN A 27 -7.26 31.81 -16.31
N ALA A 28 -6.61 31.98 -15.15
CA ALA A 28 -7.18 31.71 -13.84
C ALA A 28 -7.82 33.00 -13.27
N PRO A 29 -8.90 32.93 -12.49
CA PRO A 29 -9.28 33.99 -11.58
C PRO A 29 -8.85 33.69 -10.14
N SER A 30 -8.51 34.78 -9.46
CA SER A 30 -8.04 34.91 -8.07
C SER A 30 -9.08 34.50 -7.02
N SER A 31 -8.60 33.92 -5.94
CA SER A 31 -9.35 33.58 -4.72
C SER A 31 -9.76 34.80 -3.91
N PRO A 32 -10.87 34.78 -3.20
CA PRO A 32 -11.13 35.71 -2.11
C PRO A 32 -10.77 35.14 -0.72
N ASP A 33 -10.55 36.07 0.17
CA ASP A 33 -9.95 36.04 1.49
C ASP A 33 -10.56 35.12 2.55
N ALA A 34 -9.68 34.80 3.50
CA ALA A 34 -9.89 34.03 4.70
C ALA A 34 -10.91 34.68 5.67
N ALA A 35 -11.84 33.89 6.15
CA ALA A 35 -12.63 34.19 7.34
C ALA A 35 -12.00 33.54 8.57
N THR A 36 -11.61 34.35 9.53
CA THR A 36 -11.08 34.01 10.86
C THR A 36 -12.12 33.30 11.70
N VAL A 37 -11.82 32.06 12.13
CA VAL A 37 -12.54 31.39 13.21
C VAL A 37 -11.65 31.37 14.46
N SER A 38 -12.21 31.92 15.54
CA SER A 38 -11.67 32.02 16.88
C SER A 38 -11.40 30.65 17.49
N THR A 39 -10.16 30.41 17.95
CA THR A 39 -9.78 29.21 18.71
C THR A 39 -10.04 29.42 20.19
N ASP A 40 -10.85 28.56 20.80
CA ASP A 40 -10.93 28.41 22.24
C ASP A 40 -9.87 27.39 22.71
N LYS A 41 -9.02 27.87 23.65
CA LYS A 41 -7.93 27.06 24.22
C LYS A 41 -8.41 26.49 25.55
N SER A 42 -8.62 25.17 25.64
CA SER A 42 -8.36 24.45 26.89
C SER A 42 -8.44 22.93 26.70
N GLY A 43 -7.41 22.20 27.13
CA GLY A 43 -7.45 20.76 27.26
C GLY A 43 -6.14 20.05 26.84
N LYS A 44 -4.98 20.45 27.40
CA LYS A 44 -3.80 19.59 27.39
C LYS A 44 -4.05 18.39 28.30
N SER A 45 -4.32 17.23 27.70
CA SER A 45 -4.19 15.94 28.37
C SER A 45 -2.74 15.52 28.33
N ASP A 46 -2.14 15.45 29.51
CA ASP A 46 -0.77 14.99 29.74
C ASP A 46 -0.72 13.48 29.50
N LYS A 47 -0.37 13.04 28.30
CA LYS A 47 -0.02 11.65 27.99
C LYS A 47 1.48 11.57 27.75
N THR A 48 2.25 11.50 28.84
CA THR A 48 3.62 10.96 28.80
C THR A 48 3.55 9.45 28.57
N VAL A 49 3.23 9.04 27.33
CA VAL A 49 3.63 7.72 26.84
C VAL A 49 5.12 7.81 26.60
N LYS A 50 5.91 7.06 27.38
CA LYS A 50 7.33 6.86 27.06
C LYS A 50 7.40 6.29 25.65
N VAL A 51 7.77 7.13 24.67
CA VAL A 51 8.13 6.68 23.33
C VAL A 51 9.38 5.82 23.52
N ALA A 52 9.21 4.50 23.44
CA ALA A 52 10.34 3.60 23.27
C ALA A 52 11.12 4.10 22.06
N ALA A 53 12.46 4.14 22.13
CA ALA A 53 13.30 4.61 21.03
C ALA A 53 12.80 3.96 19.74
N LYS A 54 12.36 4.78 18.77
CA LYS A 54 11.77 4.29 17.51
C LYS A 54 12.81 3.36 16.85
N ARG A 55 12.54 2.06 16.85
CA ARG A 55 13.36 1.11 16.09
C ARG A 55 13.13 1.43 14.60
N PRO A 56 14.19 1.55 13.77
CA PRO A 56 14.03 1.78 12.35
C PRO A 56 13.14 0.71 11.73
N PHE A 57 12.10 1.12 11.00
CA PHE A 57 11.19 0.19 10.32
C PHE A 57 11.87 -0.40 9.07
N ARG A 58 12.03 -1.71 9.03
CA ARG A 58 12.64 -2.45 7.91
C ARG A 58 11.67 -3.52 7.47
N GLY A 59 10.85 -3.20 6.48
CA GLY A 59 9.75 -4.04 6.03
C GLY A 59 9.99 -4.75 4.71
N VAL A 60 9.16 -5.76 4.46
CA VAL A 60 9.01 -6.40 3.15
C VAL A 60 7.53 -6.62 2.87
N TRP A 61 7.10 -6.31 1.65
CA TRP A 61 5.78 -6.69 1.17
C TRP A 61 5.74 -8.14 0.74
N VAL A 62 4.71 -8.85 1.20
CA VAL A 62 4.33 -10.19 0.74
C VAL A 62 3.02 -10.08 -0.03
N SER A 63 3.10 -10.09 -1.34
CA SER A 63 1.96 -9.93 -2.24
C SER A 63 1.29 -11.27 -2.53
N THR A 64 -0.03 -11.34 -2.34
CA THR A 64 -0.82 -12.56 -2.57
C THR A 64 -1.61 -12.49 -3.86
N VAL A 65 -1.88 -11.31 -4.38
CA VAL A 65 -2.53 -11.15 -5.68
C VAL A 65 -1.72 -11.85 -6.78
N GLY A 66 -2.39 -12.70 -7.54
CA GLY A 66 -1.75 -13.45 -8.61
C GLY A 66 -0.69 -14.44 -8.12
N ASN A 67 -0.65 -14.77 -6.83
CA ASN A 67 0.34 -15.67 -6.23
C ASN A 67 1.78 -15.20 -6.49
N ILE A 68 2.04 -13.89 -6.33
CA ILE A 68 3.37 -13.31 -6.58
C ILE A 68 4.38 -13.83 -5.55
N ASP A 69 4.05 -13.74 -4.26
CA ASP A 69 4.92 -14.19 -3.17
C ASP A 69 4.31 -15.35 -2.38
N TYR A 70 3.01 -15.27 -2.02
CA TYR A 70 2.33 -16.24 -1.17
C TYR A 70 0.83 -16.36 -1.50
N PRO A 71 0.27 -17.58 -1.48
CA PRO A 71 1.02 -18.83 -1.65
C PRO A 71 1.59 -18.94 -3.06
N SER A 72 2.56 -19.83 -3.28
CA SER A 72 3.22 -19.99 -4.59
C SER A 72 2.26 -20.41 -5.71
N LYS A 73 1.15 -21.03 -5.36
CA LYS A 73 0.03 -21.41 -6.24
C LYS A 73 -1.22 -21.69 -5.41
N PRO A 74 -2.41 -21.62 -6.01
CA PRO A 74 -3.64 -22.04 -5.34
C PRO A 74 -3.69 -23.55 -5.08
N GLY A 75 -4.49 -23.95 -4.07
CA GLY A 75 -4.80 -25.36 -3.78
C GLY A 75 -3.69 -26.12 -3.08
N LEU A 76 -2.81 -25.42 -2.38
CA LEU A 76 -1.84 -26.06 -1.47
C LEU A 76 -2.53 -26.59 -0.21
N SER A 77 -2.02 -27.69 0.35
CA SER A 77 -2.43 -28.18 1.65
C SER A 77 -2.08 -27.20 2.78
N ALA A 78 -2.74 -27.31 3.93
CA ALA A 78 -2.44 -26.49 5.08
C ALA A 78 -0.95 -26.58 5.50
N ASP A 79 -0.35 -27.77 5.43
CA ASP A 79 1.07 -27.94 5.77
C ASP A 79 1.99 -27.28 4.76
N GLN A 80 1.65 -27.29 3.47
CA GLN A 80 2.41 -26.56 2.45
C GLN A 80 2.28 -25.04 2.62
N LEU A 81 1.08 -24.56 2.96
CA LEU A 81 0.86 -23.13 3.25
C LEU A 81 1.67 -22.66 4.47
N ARG A 82 1.74 -23.51 5.54
CA ARG A 82 2.60 -23.23 6.71
C ARG A 82 4.07 -23.20 6.34
N ALA A 83 4.54 -24.20 5.62
CA ALA A 83 5.96 -24.28 5.22
C ALA A 83 6.40 -23.08 4.37
N GLU A 84 5.55 -22.61 3.43
CA GLU A 84 5.84 -21.42 2.64
C GLU A 84 5.85 -20.13 3.49
N ALA A 85 4.91 -20.00 4.43
CA ALA A 85 4.85 -18.87 5.35
C ALA A 85 6.10 -18.83 6.25
N ASP A 86 6.48 -19.99 6.83
CA ASP A 86 7.69 -20.10 7.67
C ASP A 86 8.94 -19.72 6.87
N ALA A 87 9.10 -20.21 5.65
CA ALA A 87 10.26 -19.89 4.82
C ALA A 87 10.38 -18.39 4.52
N LEU A 88 9.26 -17.69 4.31
CA LEU A 88 9.25 -16.24 4.07
C LEU A 88 9.54 -15.45 5.36
N LEU A 89 8.98 -15.88 6.49
CA LEU A 89 9.21 -15.26 7.80
C LEU A 89 10.63 -15.50 8.30
N ASP A 90 11.18 -16.71 8.15
CA ASP A 90 12.57 -17.03 8.47
C ASP A 90 13.51 -16.15 7.64
N ARG A 91 13.25 -16.02 6.34
CA ARG A 91 14.06 -15.16 5.47
C ARG A 91 14.00 -13.69 5.88
N ALA A 92 12.83 -13.17 6.26
CA ALA A 92 12.71 -11.81 6.77
C ALA A 92 13.55 -11.60 8.05
N ALA A 93 13.53 -12.54 8.98
CA ALA A 93 14.32 -12.50 10.21
C ALA A 93 15.83 -12.61 9.93
N GLU A 94 16.27 -13.52 9.05
CA GLU A 94 17.66 -13.65 8.60
C GLU A 94 18.22 -12.35 8.03
N LEU A 95 17.41 -11.64 7.23
CA LEU A 95 17.74 -10.34 6.67
C LEU A 95 17.62 -9.19 7.68
N ARG A 96 17.37 -9.50 8.96
CA ARG A 96 17.21 -8.53 10.05
C ARG A 96 16.13 -7.48 9.78
N LEU A 97 15.08 -7.87 9.04
CA LEU A 97 13.89 -7.05 8.90
C LEU A 97 13.14 -6.98 10.24
N THR A 98 12.27 -6.00 10.38
CA THR A 98 11.48 -5.80 11.60
C THR A 98 9.99 -5.94 11.36
N ALA A 99 9.55 -6.02 10.09
CA ALA A 99 8.14 -6.10 9.76
C ALA A 99 7.90 -6.85 8.44
N VAL A 100 6.73 -7.50 8.37
CA VAL A 100 6.16 -8.06 7.15
C VAL A 100 4.82 -7.37 6.88
N VAL A 101 4.62 -6.91 5.65
CA VAL A 101 3.38 -6.32 5.18
C VAL A 101 2.70 -7.33 4.26
N LEU A 102 1.81 -8.15 4.84
CA LEU A 102 1.15 -9.26 4.16
C LEU A 102 -0.16 -8.82 3.51
N GLN A 103 -0.31 -9.06 2.20
CA GLN A 103 -1.56 -8.77 1.49
C GLN A 103 -2.64 -9.79 1.86
N VAL A 104 -3.49 -9.43 2.83
CA VAL A 104 -4.55 -10.30 3.36
C VAL A 104 -5.89 -10.13 2.64
N ARG A 105 -6.05 -9.02 1.91
CA ARG A 105 -7.23 -8.76 1.06
C ARG A 105 -6.79 -8.19 -0.29
N PRO A 106 -6.40 -9.07 -1.23
CA PRO A 106 -5.89 -8.65 -2.55
C PRO A 106 -6.99 -8.10 -3.48
N MET A 107 -8.23 -8.51 -3.25
CA MET A 107 -9.43 -8.13 -4.03
C MET A 107 -10.63 -8.01 -3.09
N GLY A 108 -11.85 -8.16 -3.59
CA GLY A 108 -13.06 -8.30 -2.77
C GLY A 108 -13.19 -9.67 -2.09
N ASP A 109 -12.11 -10.20 -1.56
CA ASP A 109 -11.99 -11.50 -0.89
C ASP A 109 -10.95 -11.44 0.25
N ALA A 110 -10.81 -12.49 1.04
CA ALA A 110 -9.97 -12.50 2.23
C ALA A 110 -9.12 -13.77 2.35
N LEU A 111 -7.87 -13.62 2.85
CA LEU A 111 -6.99 -14.72 3.26
C LEU A 111 -7.16 -15.10 4.74
N TYR A 112 -8.23 -14.65 5.36
CA TYR A 112 -8.57 -14.87 6.75
C TYR A 112 -10.05 -15.25 6.90
N ARG A 113 -10.47 -15.66 8.07
CA ARG A 113 -11.87 -15.98 8.35
C ARG A 113 -12.68 -14.71 8.48
N SER A 114 -13.26 -14.27 7.38
CA SER A 114 -14.09 -13.08 7.32
C SER A 114 -15.58 -13.43 7.31
N LYS A 115 -16.37 -12.62 8.01
CA LYS A 115 -17.84 -12.62 7.93
C LYS A 115 -18.37 -11.69 6.83
N ILE A 116 -17.48 -10.85 6.28
CA ILE A 116 -17.81 -9.80 5.30
C ILE A 116 -17.41 -10.23 3.88
N TYR A 117 -16.24 -10.87 3.74
CA TYR A 117 -15.66 -11.22 2.45
C TYR A 117 -15.55 -12.74 2.26
N PRO A 118 -15.76 -13.26 1.04
CA PRO A 118 -15.51 -14.68 0.76
C PRO A 118 -14.01 -15.00 0.87
N ALA A 119 -13.69 -16.27 1.16
CA ALA A 119 -12.31 -16.75 1.14
C ALA A 119 -11.67 -16.55 -0.25
N SER A 120 -10.39 -16.17 -0.28
CA SER A 120 -9.67 -15.81 -1.50
C SER A 120 -9.39 -17.03 -2.40
N SER A 121 -9.63 -16.83 -3.69
CA SER A 121 -9.28 -17.81 -4.72
C SER A 121 -7.78 -18.01 -4.89
N PHE A 122 -6.95 -17.09 -4.44
CA PHE A 122 -5.49 -17.24 -4.50
C PHE A 122 -4.98 -18.30 -3.53
N VAL A 123 -5.74 -18.64 -2.50
CA VAL A 123 -5.41 -19.74 -1.56
C VAL A 123 -5.95 -21.07 -2.05
N SER A 124 -7.25 -21.17 -2.27
CA SER A 124 -7.92 -22.44 -2.57
C SER A 124 -8.10 -22.74 -4.07
N GLY A 125 -7.94 -21.74 -4.94
CA GLY A 125 -8.25 -21.83 -6.38
C GLY A 125 -9.69 -21.47 -6.72
N LYS A 126 -10.59 -21.36 -5.72
CA LYS A 126 -11.99 -20.99 -5.92
C LYS A 126 -12.44 -20.04 -4.82
N GLN A 127 -12.94 -18.86 -5.21
CA GLN A 127 -13.42 -17.88 -4.25
C GLN A 127 -14.60 -18.42 -3.43
N GLY A 128 -14.59 -18.14 -2.12
CA GLY A 128 -15.59 -18.63 -1.18
C GLY A 128 -15.33 -20.05 -0.64
N VAL A 129 -14.27 -20.70 -1.10
CA VAL A 129 -13.82 -21.99 -0.55
C VAL A 129 -12.64 -21.71 0.40
N ALA A 130 -12.80 -22.07 1.67
CA ALA A 130 -11.74 -21.94 2.66
C ALA A 130 -10.54 -22.85 2.34
N PRO A 131 -9.33 -22.54 2.85
CA PRO A 131 -8.22 -23.49 2.83
C PRO A 131 -8.58 -24.80 3.50
N ASP A 132 -7.80 -25.85 3.20
CA ASP A 132 -8.02 -27.20 3.74
C ASP A 132 -7.99 -27.20 5.29
N GLY A 133 -8.92 -27.93 5.89
CA GLY A 133 -9.06 -28.05 7.34
C GLY A 133 -9.44 -26.74 8.04
N ASP A 134 -9.05 -26.63 9.32
CA ASP A 134 -9.27 -25.42 10.14
C ASP A 134 -8.14 -24.38 10.01
N PHE A 135 -7.35 -24.44 8.95
CA PHE A 135 -6.24 -23.52 8.75
C PHE A 135 -6.72 -22.09 8.49
N ASP A 136 -6.26 -21.15 9.31
CA ASP A 136 -6.43 -19.71 9.13
C ASP A 136 -5.08 -19.09 8.75
N PRO A 137 -4.91 -18.66 7.49
CA PRO A 137 -3.64 -18.12 7.04
C PRO A 137 -3.18 -16.90 7.85
N LEU A 138 -4.06 -15.94 8.14
CA LEU A 138 -3.67 -14.71 8.84
C LEU A 138 -3.27 -14.99 10.28
N ALA A 139 -4.02 -15.82 10.99
CA ALA A 139 -3.67 -16.21 12.37
C ALA A 139 -2.28 -16.86 12.42
N TYR A 140 -1.98 -17.75 11.47
CA TYR A 140 -0.67 -18.40 11.38
C TYR A 140 0.47 -17.42 11.10
N TRP A 141 0.26 -16.47 10.18
CA TRP A 141 1.25 -15.44 9.83
C TRP A 141 1.52 -14.49 10.99
N VAL A 142 0.50 -14.05 11.74
CA VAL A 142 0.66 -13.20 12.92
C VAL A 142 1.50 -13.90 13.98
N ASP A 143 1.10 -15.10 14.39
CA ASP A 143 1.84 -15.91 15.39
C ASP A 143 3.27 -16.21 14.93
N GLY A 144 3.45 -16.58 13.66
CA GLY A 144 4.76 -16.87 13.09
C GLY A 144 5.68 -15.64 13.02
N ALA A 145 5.13 -14.46 12.72
CA ALA A 145 5.88 -13.20 12.71
C ALA A 145 6.34 -12.79 14.12
N HIS A 146 5.42 -12.80 15.08
CA HIS A 146 5.71 -12.43 16.47
C HIS A 146 6.74 -13.36 17.12
N LYS A 147 6.68 -14.67 16.88
CA LYS A 147 7.70 -15.63 17.33
C LYS A 147 9.11 -15.30 16.83
N ARG A 148 9.23 -14.56 15.75
CA ARG A 148 10.50 -14.12 15.14
C ARG A 148 10.87 -12.67 15.45
N GLY A 149 10.09 -12.00 16.30
CA GLY A 149 10.26 -10.57 16.62
C GLY A 149 9.91 -9.63 15.46
N LEU A 150 9.09 -10.08 14.53
CA LEU A 150 8.62 -9.31 13.39
C LEU A 150 7.23 -8.77 13.66
N GLN A 151 6.97 -7.51 13.31
CA GLN A 151 5.63 -6.96 13.21
C GLN A 151 4.93 -7.53 11.97
N LEU A 152 3.61 -7.71 12.05
CA LEU A 152 2.76 -8.04 10.91
C LEU A 152 1.74 -6.94 10.65
N HIS A 153 1.87 -6.31 9.47
CA HIS A 153 0.91 -5.34 8.98
C HIS A 153 0.00 -6.00 7.93
N ALA A 154 -1.31 -5.95 8.17
CA ALA A 154 -2.29 -6.53 7.25
C ALA A 154 -2.56 -5.57 6.09
N TRP A 155 -2.10 -5.93 4.88
CA TRP A 155 -2.30 -5.14 3.68
C TRP A 155 -3.62 -5.47 2.99
N VAL A 156 -4.42 -4.45 2.77
CA VAL A 156 -5.75 -4.48 2.18
C VAL A 156 -5.77 -3.64 0.91
N ASN A 157 -6.19 -4.20 -0.22
CA ASN A 157 -6.60 -3.40 -1.37
C ASN A 157 -8.06 -2.96 -1.18
N PRO A 158 -8.38 -1.64 -1.19
CA PRO A 158 -9.69 -1.18 -0.77
C PRO A 158 -10.81 -1.44 -1.78
N TYR A 159 -10.53 -1.35 -3.09
CA TYR A 159 -11.60 -1.25 -4.08
C TYR A 159 -11.57 -2.28 -5.21
N ARG A 160 -10.45 -2.95 -5.43
CA ARG A 160 -10.34 -3.94 -6.51
C ARG A 160 -11.16 -5.19 -6.21
N VAL A 161 -12.03 -5.59 -7.14
CA VAL A 161 -12.82 -6.83 -7.05
C VAL A 161 -12.24 -7.91 -7.97
N THR A 162 -11.77 -7.53 -9.17
CA THR A 162 -11.14 -8.48 -10.12
C THR A 162 -9.89 -7.87 -10.75
N THR A 163 -8.99 -8.73 -11.21
CA THR A 163 -7.80 -8.33 -11.99
C THR A 163 -7.99 -8.51 -13.50
N GLY A 164 -9.14 -9.03 -13.93
CA GLY A 164 -9.50 -9.21 -15.34
C GLY A 164 -10.90 -9.79 -15.53
N ALA A 165 -11.44 -9.67 -16.75
CA ALA A 165 -12.81 -10.03 -17.10
C ALA A 165 -13.18 -11.49 -16.80
N ALA A 166 -12.22 -12.41 -16.94
CA ALA A 166 -12.45 -13.84 -16.70
C ALA A 166 -12.85 -14.15 -15.24
N GLN A 167 -12.39 -13.34 -14.28
CA GLN A 167 -12.66 -13.57 -12.86
C GLN A 167 -14.09 -13.20 -12.45
N ARG A 168 -14.74 -12.29 -13.16
CA ARG A 168 -16.12 -11.86 -12.86
C ARG A 168 -17.10 -13.04 -12.75
N LYS A 169 -16.96 -14.03 -13.63
CA LYS A 169 -17.82 -15.21 -13.67
C LYS A 169 -17.57 -16.18 -12.51
N ASN A 170 -16.45 -16.03 -11.82
CA ASN A 170 -15.98 -16.91 -10.76
C ASN A 170 -16.09 -16.28 -9.37
N LEU A 171 -16.71 -15.10 -9.25
CA LEU A 171 -16.97 -14.49 -7.96
C LEU A 171 -17.93 -15.36 -7.15
N ALA A 172 -17.66 -15.49 -5.86
CA ALA A 172 -18.55 -16.22 -4.94
C ALA A 172 -19.90 -15.50 -4.81
N PRO A 173 -21.02 -16.21 -4.62
CA PRO A 173 -22.32 -15.58 -4.39
C PRO A 173 -22.34 -14.61 -3.19
N SER A 174 -21.49 -14.83 -2.19
CA SER A 174 -21.32 -13.96 -1.02
C SER A 174 -20.39 -12.77 -1.25
N ASN A 175 -19.81 -12.61 -2.45
CA ASN A 175 -18.95 -11.45 -2.73
C ASN A 175 -19.78 -10.17 -2.72
N PRO A 176 -19.36 -9.09 -2.02
CA PRO A 176 -20.09 -7.83 -1.97
C PRO A 176 -20.44 -7.26 -3.35
N ALA A 177 -19.61 -7.46 -4.38
CA ALA A 177 -19.88 -7.02 -5.73
C ALA A 177 -20.97 -7.86 -6.46
N VAL A 178 -21.25 -9.07 -5.98
CA VAL A 178 -22.36 -9.91 -6.46
C VAL A 178 -23.65 -9.58 -5.71
N LEU A 179 -23.56 -9.37 -4.40
CA LEU A 179 -24.69 -8.98 -3.56
C LEU A 179 -25.21 -7.57 -3.88
N HIS A 180 -24.29 -6.67 -4.23
CA HIS A 180 -24.54 -5.26 -4.48
C HIS A 180 -23.88 -4.81 -5.79
N PRO A 181 -24.38 -5.26 -6.95
CA PRO A 181 -23.83 -4.86 -8.25
C PRO A 181 -23.86 -3.35 -8.47
N GLU A 182 -24.84 -2.65 -7.86
CA GLU A 182 -24.98 -1.20 -7.89
C GLU A 182 -23.85 -0.44 -7.14
N TRP A 183 -23.04 -1.15 -6.35
CA TRP A 183 -21.87 -0.60 -5.68
C TRP A 183 -20.61 -0.64 -6.54
N THR A 184 -20.70 -1.15 -7.75
CA THR A 184 -19.54 -1.43 -8.60
C THR A 184 -19.58 -0.64 -9.91
N PHE A 185 -18.41 -0.49 -10.49
CA PHE A 185 -18.24 -0.14 -11.89
C PHE A 185 -17.22 -1.08 -12.55
N GLU A 186 -17.25 -1.13 -13.88
CA GLU A 186 -16.30 -1.91 -14.68
C GLU A 186 -15.47 -0.97 -15.53
N ARG A 187 -14.14 -1.16 -15.53
CA ARG A 187 -13.18 -0.48 -16.39
C ARG A 187 -12.11 -1.44 -16.87
N ASP A 188 -11.82 -1.41 -18.18
CA ASP A 188 -10.83 -2.29 -18.83
C ASP A 188 -11.00 -3.77 -18.48
N GLY A 189 -12.25 -4.23 -18.39
CA GLY A 189 -12.62 -5.59 -18.05
C GLY A 189 -12.36 -5.98 -16.59
N LYS A 190 -12.11 -5.02 -15.71
CA LYS A 190 -11.93 -5.21 -14.27
C LYS A 190 -13.10 -4.58 -13.52
N VAL A 191 -13.52 -5.24 -12.44
CA VAL A 191 -14.57 -4.75 -11.55
C VAL A 191 -13.94 -4.06 -10.35
N TYR A 192 -14.48 -2.91 -9.99
CA TYR A 192 -14.09 -2.11 -8.83
C TYR A 192 -15.31 -1.77 -7.98
N LEU A 193 -15.15 -1.73 -6.67
CA LEU A 193 -16.08 -1.07 -5.77
C LEU A 193 -15.96 0.45 -5.97
N ASN A 194 -17.10 1.16 -5.99
CA ASN A 194 -17.14 2.60 -6.27
C ASN A 194 -16.87 3.42 -5.01
N PRO A 195 -15.73 4.15 -4.90
CA PRO A 195 -15.42 4.96 -3.73
C PRO A 195 -16.44 6.07 -3.45
N GLY A 196 -17.18 6.50 -4.47
CA GLY A 196 -18.24 7.51 -4.38
C GLY A 196 -19.46 7.08 -3.55
N ILE A 197 -19.62 5.79 -3.30
CA ILE A 197 -20.75 5.21 -2.57
C ILE A 197 -20.38 5.08 -1.10
N ALA A 198 -21.17 5.69 -0.21
CA ALA A 198 -20.89 5.69 1.23
C ALA A 198 -20.94 4.28 1.84
N GLU A 199 -21.83 3.41 1.34
CA GLU A 199 -21.92 2.01 1.75
C GLU A 199 -20.64 1.24 1.44
N VAL A 200 -20.00 1.51 0.31
CA VAL A 200 -18.71 0.92 -0.08
C VAL A 200 -17.61 1.35 0.90
N ARG A 201 -17.51 2.63 1.23
CA ARG A 201 -16.52 3.10 2.21
C ARG A 201 -16.74 2.45 3.58
N ARG A 202 -17.99 2.35 4.04
CA ARG A 202 -18.33 1.65 5.28
C ARG A 202 -17.96 0.16 5.24
N LEU A 203 -18.22 -0.52 4.12
CA LEU A 203 -17.85 -1.92 3.92
C LEU A 203 -16.33 -2.13 4.04
N VAL A 204 -15.55 -1.26 3.38
CA VAL A 204 -14.07 -1.32 3.41
C VAL A 204 -13.55 -1.13 4.82
N ILE A 205 -14.06 -0.12 5.54
CA ILE A 205 -13.69 0.17 6.94
C ILE A 205 -14.09 -0.99 7.85
N ALA A 206 -15.31 -1.53 7.71
CA ALA A 206 -15.76 -2.67 8.49
C ALA A 206 -14.85 -3.91 8.33
N GLY A 207 -14.36 -4.16 7.11
CA GLY A 207 -13.40 -5.24 6.86
C GLY A 207 -12.02 -4.98 7.47
N MET A 208 -11.58 -3.74 7.61
CA MET A 208 -10.34 -3.40 8.33
C MET A 208 -10.52 -3.58 9.85
N VAL A 209 -11.64 -3.11 10.38
CA VAL A 209 -11.99 -3.28 11.81
C VAL A 209 -12.14 -4.78 12.15
N GLU A 210 -12.76 -5.57 11.27
CA GLU A 210 -12.86 -7.03 11.45
C GLU A 210 -11.48 -7.68 11.64
N ILE A 211 -10.46 -7.25 10.88
CA ILE A 211 -9.09 -7.75 11.05
C ILE A 211 -8.57 -7.36 12.43
N VAL A 212 -8.67 -6.09 12.80
CA VAL A 212 -8.14 -5.56 14.07
C VAL A 212 -8.80 -6.20 15.29
N GLU A 213 -10.08 -6.50 15.21
CA GLU A 213 -10.82 -7.11 16.33
C GLU A 213 -10.53 -8.61 16.51
N ASN A 214 -10.18 -9.32 15.42
CA ASN A 214 -10.05 -10.78 15.45
C ASN A 214 -8.61 -11.28 15.38
N TYR A 215 -7.64 -10.44 14.98
CA TYR A 215 -6.23 -10.81 14.82
C TYR A 215 -5.31 -9.80 15.49
N ASP A 216 -4.23 -10.30 16.08
CA ASP A 216 -3.24 -9.46 16.76
C ASP A 216 -2.23 -8.85 15.76
N VAL A 217 -2.76 -8.13 14.77
CA VAL A 217 -1.94 -7.41 13.81
C VAL A 217 -1.38 -6.13 14.42
N ASP A 218 -0.14 -5.77 14.05
CA ASP A 218 0.53 -4.54 14.50
C ASP A 218 0.08 -3.32 13.69
N GLY A 219 -0.38 -3.53 12.45
CA GLY A 219 -0.84 -2.44 11.59
C GLY A 219 -1.84 -2.87 10.52
N ILE A 220 -2.61 -1.90 10.04
CA ILE A 220 -3.38 -2.00 8.80
C ILE A 220 -2.69 -1.13 7.75
N HIS A 221 -2.58 -1.66 6.55
CA HIS A 221 -1.90 -1.03 5.42
C HIS A 221 -2.77 -1.07 4.17
N ILE A 222 -2.83 0.03 3.42
CA ILE A 222 -3.40 0.03 2.07
C ILE A 222 -2.36 0.49 1.04
N ASP A 223 -2.55 0.04 -0.20
CA ASP A 223 -1.71 0.36 -1.34
C ASP A 223 -2.17 1.64 -2.08
N ASP A 224 -1.75 1.80 -3.33
CA ASP A 224 -2.04 2.94 -4.20
C ASP A 224 -3.29 2.75 -5.08
N TYR A 225 -4.07 1.69 -4.89
CA TYR A 225 -5.23 1.38 -5.72
C TYR A 225 -6.51 2.04 -5.18
N PHE A 226 -6.62 3.36 -5.38
CA PHE A 226 -7.83 4.13 -5.10
C PHE A 226 -8.75 4.17 -6.34
N TYR A 227 -8.81 5.26 -7.06
CA TYR A 227 -9.43 5.27 -8.37
C TYR A 227 -8.47 4.70 -9.42
N PRO A 228 -8.96 3.94 -10.45
CA PRO A 228 -8.08 3.24 -11.39
C PRO A 228 -7.43 4.14 -12.44
N ALA A 229 -8.00 5.33 -12.72
CA ALA A 229 -7.50 6.25 -13.73
C ALA A 229 -8.07 7.67 -13.56
N ARG A 230 -7.47 8.65 -14.25
CA ARG A 230 -7.91 10.05 -14.23
C ARG A 230 -9.17 10.30 -15.06
N ASP A 231 -9.26 9.71 -16.24
CA ASP A 231 -10.29 9.99 -17.26
C ASP A 231 -11.55 9.12 -17.08
N MET A 232 -11.99 8.97 -15.83
CA MET A 232 -13.14 8.14 -15.50
C MET A 232 -14.46 8.81 -15.82
N THR A 233 -15.40 8.01 -16.32
CA THR A 233 -16.80 8.38 -16.53
C THR A 233 -17.78 7.43 -15.83
N GLU A 234 -17.27 6.31 -15.34
CA GLU A 234 -18.03 5.17 -14.82
C GLU A 234 -18.69 5.47 -13.46
N ASP A 235 -18.20 6.48 -12.74
CA ASP A 235 -18.73 6.94 -11.46
C ASP A 235 -19.60 8.21 -11.54
N LEU A 236 -19.81 8.77 -12.73
CA LEU A 236 -20.56 10.02 -12.93
C LEU A 236 -22.02 9.93 -12.45
N ASP A 237 -22.65 8.76 -12.52
CA ASP A 237 -23.98 8.56 -11.95
C ASP A 237 -23.97 8.66 -10.43
N ALA A 238 -22.93 8.13 -9.77
CA ALA A 238 -22.76 8.29 -8.33
C ALA A 238 -22.52 9.77 -7.97
N PHE A 239 -21.72 10.50 -8.75
CA PHE A 239 -21.53 11.93 -8.56
C PHE A 239 -22.83 12.71 -8.67
N ARG A 240 -23.65 12.48 -9.72
CA ARG A 240 -24.96 13.16 -9.90
C ARG A 240 -25.93 12.87 -8.76
N ARG A 241 -25.89 11.66 -8.21
CA ARG A 241 -26.79 11.26 -7.11
C ARG A 241 -26.32 11.74 -5.74
N PHE A 242 -25.00 11.86 -5.54
CA PHE A 242 -24.37 12.17 -4.25
C PHE A 242 -23.28 13.23 -4.41
N PRO A 243 -23.58 14.41 -5.00
CA PRO A 243 -22.56 15.43 -5.26
C PRO A 243 -22.01 16.05 -3.97
N ARG A 244 -22.75 15.96 -2.87
CA ARG A 244 -22.52 16.76 -1.67
C ARG A 244 -22.46 18.25 -2.06
N ASP A 245 -21.44 19.01 -1.60
CA ASP A 245 -21.29 20.42 -1.97
C ASP A 245 -20.27 20.63 -3.12
N PHE A 246 -19.88 19.54 -3.83
CA PHE A 246 -18.91 19.60 -4.91
C PHE A 246 -19.58 19.91 -6.27
N HIS A 247 -18.95 20.82 -7.01
CA HIS A 247 -19.27 21.11 -8.41
C HIS A 247 -18.27 20.48 -9.39
N ASP A 248 -17.06 20.14 -8.91
CA ASP A 248 -16.00 19.46 -9.65
C ASP A 248 -15.95 17.99 -9.27
N VAL A 249 -15.96 17.11 -10.27
CA VAL A 249 -15.93 15.65 -10.05
C VAL A 249 -14.57 15.17 -9.56
N GLU A 250 -13.46 15.85 -9.92
CA GLU A 250 -12.12 15.46 -9.46
C GLU A 250 -11.97 15.77 -7.97
N ASP A 251 -12.48 16.92 -7.50
CA ASP A 251 -12.50 17.26 -6.07
C ASP A 251 -13.40 16.32 -5.27
N TRP A 252 -14.57 15.98 -5.82
CA TRP A 252 -15.46 14.99 -5.20
C TRP A 252 -14.83 13.61 -5.08
N ARG A 253 -14.04 13.17 -6.07
CA ARG A 253 -13.29 11.90 -6.01
C ARG A 253 -12.22 11.93 -4.93
N ARG A 254 -11.47 13.02 -4.81
CA ARG A 254 -10.47 13.19 -3.75
C ARG A 254 -11.11 13.12 -2.37
N ASP A 255 -12.22 13.86 -2.17
CA ASP A 255 -12.95 13.83 -0.90
C ASP A 255 -13.51 12.44 -0.56
N ASN A 256 -13.93 11.62 -1.54
CA ASN A 256 -14.33 10.24 -1.28
C ASN A 256 -13.20 9.38 -0.71
N VAL A 257 -11.98 9.58 -1.20
CA VAL A 257 -10.79 8.88 -0.70
C VAL A 257 -10.38 9.46 0.66
N ASP A 258 -10.40 10.78 0.83
CA ASP A 258 -10.12 11.47 2.08
C ASP A 258 -11.03 10.99 3.22
N ILE A 259 -12.34 10.85 2.96
CA ILE A 259 -13.29 10.29 3.92
C ILE A 259 -12.89 8.86 4.32
N LEU A 260 -12.53 7.99 3.35
CA LEU A 260 -12.10 6.63 3.66
C LEU A 260 -10.88 6.64 4.58
N ILE A 261 -9.84 7.42 4.23
CA ILE A 261 -8.58 7.44 4.98
C ILE A 261 -8.78 7.92 6.41
N ARG A 262 -9.46 9.06 6.58
CA ARG A 262 -9.75 9.65 7.89
C ARG A 262 -10.60 8.72 8.75
N ASP A 263 -11.72 8.23 8.20
CA ASP A 263 -12.68 7.44 8.96
C ASP A 263 -12.14 6.04 9.28
N ALA A 264 -11.29 5.46 8.40
CA ALA A 264 -10.59 4.22 8.66
C ALA A 264 -9.61 4.35 9.84
N GLY A 265 -8.77 5.40 9.86
CA GLY A 265 -7.85 5.65 10.97
C GLY A 265 -8.59 5.77 12.30
N GLN A 266 -9.68 6.56 12.34
CA GLN A 266 -10.50 6.70 13.55
C GLN A 266 -11.11 5.37 14.00
N ALA A 267 -11.60 4.55 13.06
CA ALA A 267 -12.23 3.28 13.38
C ALA A 267 -11.21 2.22 13.86
N ILE A 268 -10.05 2.16 13.23
CA ILE A 268 -8.93 1.26 13.61
C ILE A 268 -8.46 1.61 15.03
N HIS A 269 -8.11 2.86 15.30
CA HIS A 269 -7.64 3.29 16.61
C HIS A 269 -8.69 3.15 17.70
N LYS A 270 -9.98 3.32 17.36
CA LYS A 270 -11.08 3.06 18.29
C LYS A 270 -11.20 1.57 18.64
N ALA A 271 -11.01 0.67 17.66
CA ALA A 271 -11.06 -0.77 17.87
C ALA A 271 -9.85 -1.26 18.70
N ARG A 272 -8.64 -0.80 18.35
CA ARG A 272 -7.41 -1.10 19.08
C ARG A 272 -6.40 0.04 18.95
N PRO A 273 -6.18 0.84 20.02
CA PRO A 273 -5.32 2.05 19.96
C PRO A 273 -3.86 1.81 19.60
N GLY A 274 -3.34 0.59 19.78
CA GLY A 274 -1.95 0.23 19.46
C GLY A 274 -1.69 -0.17 18.02
N VAL A 275 -2.75 -0.39 17.22
CA VAL A 275 -2.61 -0.78 15.81
C VAL A 275 -2.36 0.46 14.96
N VAL A 276 -1.25 0.46 14.19
CA VAL A 276 -0.91 1.60 13.34
C VAL A 276 -1.65 1.54 11.99
N TRP A 277 -2.00 2.70 11.46
CA TRP A 277 -2.68 2.88 10.17
C TRP A 277 -1.74 3.49 9.13
N GLY A 278 -1.48 2.80 8.03
CA GLY A 278 -0.53 3.25 7.02
C GLY A 278 -0.98 3.11 5.58
N VAL A 279 -0.37 3.94 4.73
CA VAL A 279 -0.68 4.00 3.30
C VAL A 279 0.60 3.96 2.47
N SER A 280 0.64 3.15 1.40
CA SER A 280 1.72 3.18 0.41
C SER A 280 1.23 3.74 -0.94
N PRO A 281 1.29 5.06 -1.13
CA PRO A 281 0.87 5.70 -2.36
C PRO A 281 1.89 5.50 -3.49
N ALA A 282 1.50 5.81 -4.73
CA ALA A 282 2.47 6.01 -5.80
C ALA A 282 3.53 7.05 -5.40
N GLY A 283 4.78 6.86 -5.83
CA GLY A 283 5.93 7.66 -5.37
C GLY A 283 5.86 9.15 -5.69
N ILE A 284 5.07 9.57 -6.69
CA ILE A 284 4.86 10.97 -7.07
C ILE A 284 3.47 11.42 -6.62
N TRP A 285 3.40 12.35 -5.66
CA TRP A 285 2.12 12.96 -5.28
C TRP A 285 1.58 13.84 -6.41
N ALA A 286 2.35 14.84 -6.83
CA ALA A 286 2.11 15.68 -8.00
C ALA A 286 3.43 16.14 -8.60
N ASN A 287 3.48 16.38 -9.92
CA ASN A 287 4.61 17.00 -10.56
C ASN A 287 4.57 18.52 -10.30
N LYS A 288 5.72 19.16 -10.14
CA LYS A 288 5.83 20.62 -9.95
C LYS A 288 5.20 21.41 -11.10
N SER A 289 5.19 20.86 -12.31
CA SER A 289 4.53 21.47 -13.47
C SER A 289 2.99 21.44 -13.40
N SER A 290 2.41 20.54 -12.59
CA SER A 290 0.95 20.38 -12.42
C SER A 290 0.44 21.03 -11.13
N HIS A 291 1.29 21.13 -10.11
CA HIS A 291 0.93 21.67 -8.80
C HIS A 291 2.16 22.34 -8.17
N SER A 292 2.04 23.58 -7.67
CA SER A 292 3.17 24.36 -7.14
C SER A 292 3.91 23.70 -5.97
N LEU A 293 3.21 22.85 -5.20
CA LEU A 293 3.77 22.07 -4.09
C LEU A 293 4.30 20.69 -4.54
N GLY A 294 4.24 20.35 -5.83
CA GLY A 294 4.68 19.07 -6.36
C GLY A 294 6.21 18.93 -6.41
N SER A 295 6.66 17.67 -6.57
CA SER A 295 8.07 17.32 -6.77
C SER A 295 8.55 17.68 -8.18
N ASP A 296 9.87 17.88 -8.35
CA ASP A 296 10.48 18.08 -9.67
C ASP A 296 10.56 16.77 -10.45
N THR A 297 9.41 16.34 -10.91
CA THR A 297 9.19 15.06 -11.62
C THR A 297 8.25 15.25 -12.80
N ARG A 298 8.16 14.21 -13.65
CA ARG A 298 7.30 14.18 -14.86
C ARG A 298 6.60 12.83 -15.03
N GLY A 299 6.24 12.18 -13.91
CA GLY A 299 5.62 10.84 -13.92
C GLY A 299 4.12 10.85 -13.61
N ASN A 300 3.58 9.64 -13.41
CA ASN A 300 2.20 9.44 -12.98
C ASN A 300 1.99 9.96 -11.55
N GLN A 301 0.91 10.71 -11.31
CA GLN A 301 0.66 11.49 -10.10
C GLN A 301 -0.51 10.90 -9.30
N CYS A 302 -0.33 10.60 -8.02
CA CYS A 302 -1.44 10.06 -7.24
C CYS A 302 -2.56 11.09 -7.02
N TYR A 303 -2.25 12.38 -6.85
CA TYR A 303 -3.23 13.44 -6.66
C TYR A 303 -4.21 13.56 -7.85
N PHE A 304 -3.69 13.59 -9.09
CA PHE A 304 -4.50 13.81 -10.29
C PHE A 304 -4.97 12.51 -10.95
N ASN A 305 -4.20 11.43 -10.86
CA ASN A 305 -4.50 10.20 -11.60
C ASN A 305 -5.26 9.17 -10.76
N LEU A 306 -5.04 9.18 -9.43
CA LEU A 306 -5.65 8.23 -8.50
C LEU A 306 -6.59 8.91 -7.49
N TYR A 307 -6.71 10.25 -7.57
CA TYR A 307 -7.49 11.09 -6.67
C TYR A 307 -7.14 10.88 -5.19
N ALA A 308 -5.84 10.77 -4.90
CA ALA A 308 -5.30 10.50 -3.58
C ALA A 308 -4.46 11.70 -3.10
N ASP A 309 -5.01 12.53 -2.19
CA ASP A 309 -4.29 13.66 -1.62
C ASP A 309 -3.49 13.25 -0.38
N VAL A 310 -2.50 12.39 -0.60
CA VAL A 310 -1.65 11.83 0.47
C VAL A 310 -0.91 12.91 1.25
N ARG A 311 -0.52 14.00 0.58
CA ARG A 311 0.11 15.13 1.25
C ARG A 311 -0.82 15.74 2.31
N HIS A 312 -2.11 15.86 2.00
CA HIS A 312 -3.13 16.32 2.95
C HIS A 312 -3.26 15.35 4.13
N TRP A 313 -3.28 14.05 3.89
CA TRP A 313 -3.41 13.04 4.94
C TRP A 313 -2.23 13.07 5.92
N VAL A 314 -0.99 13.25 5.40
CA VAL A 314 0.21 13.40 6.22
C VAL A 314 0.14 14.69 7.05
N LYS A 315 -0.16 15.84 6.42
CA LYS A 315 -0.22 17.14 7.12
C LYS A 315 -1.36 17.24 8.12
N SER A 316 -2.42 16.46 7.96
CA SER A 316 -3.56 16.35 8.88
C SER A 316 -3.41 15.22 9.90
N GLU A 317 -2.32 14.43 9.83
CA GLU A 317 -2.03 13.30 10.72
C GLU A 317 -3.19 12.29 10.80
N TRP A 318 -3.82 12.02 9.63
CA TRP A 318 -4.90 11.03 9.53
C TRP A 318 -4.38 9.59 9.43
N ILE A 319 -3.08 9.43 9.20
CA ILE A 319 -2.35 8.18 9.11
C ILE A 319 -1.15 8.21 10.03
N ASP A 320 -0.72 7.05 10.53
CA ASP A 320 0.45 6.94 11.42
C ASP A 320 1.75 6.81 10.63
N TYR A 321 1.68 6.29 9.40
CA TYR A 321 2.84 6.24 8.52
C TYR A 321 2.46 6.30 7.04
N VAL A 322 3.38 6.81 6.24
CA VAL A 322 3.31 6.84 4.78
C VAL A 322 4.50 6.10 4.18
N THR A 323 4.25 5.31 3.12
CA THR A 323 5.30 4.56 2.41
C THR A 323 5.22 4.81 0.90
N PRO A 324 5.69 5.96 0.39
CA PRO A 324 5.67 6.22 -1.05
C PRO A 324 6.49 5.18 -1.81
N GLN A 325 5.93 4.63 -2.89
CA GLN A 325 6.53 3.62 -3.75
C GLN A 325 7.50 4.28 -4.73
N ILE A 326 8.74 4.55 -4.28
CA ILE A 326 9.78 5.19 -5.10
C ILE A 326 10.54 4.11 -5.89
N TYR A 327 9.91 3.60 -6.94
CA TYR A 327 10.40 2.45 -7.72
C TYR A 327 11.31 2.84 -8.89
N TRP A 328 12.06 3.92 -8.76
CA TRP A 328 13.04 4.40 -9.73
C TRP A 328 14.46 4.36 -9.14
N HIS A 329 15.45 4.32 -10.00
CA HIS A 329 16.87 4.33 -9.59
C HIS A 329 17.38 5.75 -9.36
N ILE A 330 18.49 5.87 -8.64
CA ILE A 330 19.24 7.11 -8.51
C ILE A 330 19.67 7.57 -9.92
N GLY A 331 19.46 8.87 -10.23
CA GLY A 331 19.77 9.47 -11.52
C GLY A 331 18.72 9.21 -12.62
N PHE A 332 17.50 8.75 -12.29
CA PHE A 332 16.42 8.67 -13.28
C PHE A 332 15.72 10.03 -13.43
N GLU A 333 16.08 10.82 -14.42
CA GLU A 333 15.68 12.22 -14.60
C GLU A 333 14.17 12.52 -14.50
N ILE A 334 13.32 11.56 -14.90
CA ILE A 334 11.86 11.76 -14.91
C ILE A 334 11.27 11.67 -13.49
N ALA A 335 11.87 10.83 -12.65
CA ALA A 335 11.44 10.59 -11.28
C ALA A 335 12.66 10.13 -10.46
N GLU A 336 13.57 11.07 -10.22
CA GLU A 336 14.84 10.82 -9.55
C GLU A 336 14.59 10.41 -8.09
N PHE A 337 15.22 9.29 -7.67
CA PHE A 337 15.02 8.70 -6.35
C PHE A 337 15.28 9.68 -5.21
N LYS A 338 16.43 10.37 -5.22
CA LYS A 338 16.82 11.30 -4.17
C LYS A 338 15.88 12.47 -4.07
N THR A 339 15.49 13.03 -5.23
CA THR A 339 14.52 14.14 -5.33
C THR A 339 13.18 13.77 -4.67
N LEU A 340 12.72 12.53 -4.88
CA LEU A 340 11.47 12.06 -4.29
C LEU A 340 11.61 11.77 -2.78
N VAL A 341 12.71 11.18 -2.35
CA VAL A 341 13.00 10.99 -0.92
C VAL A 341 13.02 12.32 -0.19
N ASP A 342 13.71 13.31 -0.73
CA ASP A 342 13.80 14.65 -0.13
C ASP A 342 12.42 15.33 -0.09
N TRP A 343 11.66 15.26 -1.18
CA TRP A 343 10.32 15.83 -1.23
C TRP A 343 9.38 15.21 -0.18
N TRP A 344 9.41 13.88 -0.01
CA TRP A 344 8.59 13.21 1.01
C TRP A 344 9.06 13.50 2.44
N ALA A 345 10.37 13.66 2.65
CA ALA A 345 10.92 14.09 3.93
C ALA A 345 10.40 15.48 4.31
N ASP A 346 10.40 16.44 3.35
CA ASP A 346 9.82 17.78 3.54
C ASP A 346 8.31 17.73 3.80
N VAL A 347 7.59 16.82 3.17
CA VAL A 347 6.15 16.61 3.44
C VAL A 347 5.92 16.09 4.86
N ALA A 348 6.72 15.16 5.33
CA ALA A 348 6.58 14.59 6.66
C ALA A 348 7.11 15.52 7.78
N GLU A 349 7.92 16.53 7.42
CA GLU A 349 8.50 17.47 8.38
C GLU A 349 7.43 18.18 9.23
N GLY A 350 7.65 18.23 10.55
CA GLY A 350 6.74 18.85 11.51
C GLY A 350 5.44 18.07 11.76
N THR A 351 5.39 16.77 11.42
CA THR A 351 4.28 15.85 11.73
C THR A 351 4.77 14.66 12.53
N ASP A 352 3.87 13.97 13.23
CA ASP A 352 4.14 12.70 13.90
C ASP A 352 4.03 11.48 12.97
N VAL A 353 3.68 11.68 11.69
CA VAL A 353 3.54 10.62 10.68
C VAL A 353 4.92 10.07 10.32
N ALA A 354 5.16 8.78 10.52
CA ALA A 354 6.40 8.13 10.13
C ALA A 354 6.54 8.04 8.60
N LEU A 355 7.75 8.29 8.08
CA LEU A 355 8.08 8.15 6.67
C LEU A 355 8.91 6.89 6.44
N TYR A 356 8.34 5.91 5.75
CA TYR A 356 9.08 4.76 5.22
C TYR A 356 9.18 4.89 3.71
N ILE A 357 10.28 4.46 3.11
CA ILE A 357 10.46 4.52 1.65
C ILE A 357 10.25 3.13 1.04
N GLY A 358 9.32 3.03 0.10
CA GLY A 358 9.11 1.83 -0.69
C GLY A 358 10.15 1.71 -1.80
N THR A 359 10.93 0.62 -1.83
CA THR A 359 12.00 0.39 -2.80
C THR A 359 11.74 -0.83 -3.68
N ALA A 360 12.27 -0.80 -4.92
CA ALA A 360 11.96 -1.76 -5.97
C ALA A 360 12.98 -2.92 -6.06
N ALA A 361 13.06 -3.75 -5.02
CA ALA A 361 13.96 -4.92 -5.05
C ALA A 361 13.72 -5.85 -6.26
N TYR A 362 12.47 -5.93 -6.74
CA TYR A 362 12.08 -6.75 -7.91
C TYR A 362 12.70 -6.29 -9.24
N ARG A 363 13.19 -5.05 -9.32
CA ARG A 363 13.84 -4.53 -10.54
C ARG A 363 15.27 -5.02 -10.70
N VAL A 364 15.90 -5.41 -9.60
CA VAL A 364 17.29 -5.87 -9.61
C VAL A 364 17.40 -7.22 -10.33
N SER A 365 18.04 -7.19 -11.48
CA SER A 365 18.24 -8.38 -12.30
C SER A 365 19.42 -8.18 -13.27
N PRO A 366 20.31 -9.16 -13.44
CA PRO A 366 21.38 -9.10 -14.44
C PRO A 366 20.87 -8.88 -15.86
N THR A 367 19.61 -9.23 -16.11
CA THR A 367 18.94 -9.09 -17.43
C THR A 367 18.03 -7.87 -17.51
N SER A 368 18.07 -6.98 -16.53
CA SER A 368 17.24 -5.76 -16.53
C SER A 368 17.50 -4.92 -17.79
N LYS A 369 16.43 -4.42 -18.40
CA LYS A 369 16.53 -3.50 -19.54
C LYS A 369 17.10 -2.13 -19.13
N THR A 370 16.96 -1.75 -17.88
CA THR A 370 17.52 -0.52 -17.30
C THR A 370 18.88 -0.84 -16.69
N PRO A 371 20.00 -0.27 -17.20
CA PRO A 371 21.35 -0.61 -16.75
C PRO A 371 21.57 -0.48 -15.24
N ALA A 372 21.03 0.56 -14.61
CA ALA A 372 21.15 0.78 -13.16
C ALA A 372 20.65 -0.42 -12.33
N TRP A 373 19.59 -1.10 -12.76
CA TRP A 373 19.05 -2.28 -12.08
C TRP A 373 19.76 -3.59 -12.35
N ARG A 374 20.83 -3.59 -13.18
CA ARG A 374 21.72 -4.75 -13.35
C ARG A 374 22.71 -4.88 -12.21
N ASP A 375 22.95 -3.78 -11.51
CA ASP A 375 23.82 -3.70 -10.34
C ASP A 375 22.99 -3.77 -9.05
N PRO A 376 23.12 -4.84 -8.24
CA PRO A 376 22.41 -4.93 -6.96
C PRO A 376 22.79 -3.84 -5.96
N GLN A 377 23.97 -3.20 -6.13
CA GLN A 377 24.42 -2.08 -5.31
C GLN A 377 23.56 -0.83 -5.50
N GLU A 378 22.66 -0.79 -6.47
CA GLU A 378 21.68 0.28 -6.57
C GLU A 378 20.80 0.35 -5.33
N LEU A 379 20.35 -0.78 -4.80
CA LEU A 379 19.58 -0.80 -3.53
C LEU A 379 20.42 -0.34 -2.34
N VAL A 380 21.69 -0.73 -2.29
CA VAL A 380 22.62 -0.29 -1.21
C VAL A 380 22.78 1.24 -1.27
N ARG A 381 23.04 1.81 -2.44
CA ARG A 381 23.14 3.27 -2.61
C ARG A 381 21.85 4.00 -2.20
N GLN A 382 20.69 3.39 -2.44
CA GLN A 382 19.40 3.93 -1.98
C GLN A 382 19.30 3.91 -0.45
N LEU A 383 19.67 2.78 0.19
CA LEU A 383 19.70 2.65 1.65
C LEU A 383 20.67 3.66 2.28
N ASP A 384 21.89 3.78 1.73
CA ASP A 384 22.88 4.75 2.20
C ASP A 384 22.35 6.19 2.12
N TYR A 385 21.70 6.53 1.01
CA TYR A 385 21.09 7.86 0.87
C TYR A 385 19.99 8.11 1.90
N MET A 386 19.09 7.15 2.08
CA MET A 386 18.02 7.25 3.08
C MET A 386 18.58 7.38 4.51
N ALA A 387 19.66 6.67 4.83
CA ALA A 387 20.31 6.76 6.13
C ALA A 387 20.90 8.16 6.44
N THR A 388 21.11 9.01 5.43
CA THR A 388 21.52 10.42 5.63
C THR A 388 20.37 11.35 5.98
N LYS A 389 19.12 10.86 5.96
CA LYS A 389 17.91 11.68 6.13
C LYS A 389 17.29 11.43 7.50
N GLU A 390 17.35 12.42 8.37
CA GLU A 390 16.82 12.33 9.74
C GLU A 390 15.31 12.00 9.76
N ARG A 391 14.58 12.46 8.73
CA ARG A 391 13.12 12.30 8.63
C ARG A 391 12.66 11.01 7.94
N VAL A 392 13.60 10.16 7.50
CA VAL A 392 13.27 8.82 6.98
C VAL A 392 13.36 7.80 8.12
N ASP A 393 12.21 7.30 8.56
CA ASP A 393 12.09 6.39 9.70
C ASP A 393 12.29 4.91 9.30
N GLY A 394 12.40 4.60 8.00
CA GLY A 394 12.60 3.23 7.53
C GLY A 394 12.36 3.01 6.05
N GLN A 395 12.28 1.74 5.67
CA GLN A 395 12.05 1.33 4.28
C GLN A 395 11.23 0.04 4.21
N ILE A 396 10.59 -0.19 3.04
CA ILE A 396 9.91 -1.44 2.73
C ILE A 396 10.33 -1.91 1.33
N PHE A 397 10.76 -3.18 1.21
CA PHE A 397 11.17 -3.78 -0.06
C PHE A 397 9.98 -4.43 -0.80
N PHE A 398 9.80 -4.12 -2.06
CA PHE A 398 8.87 -4.82 -2.93
C PHE A 398 9.65 -5.77 -3.87
N THR A 399 9.54 -7.12 -3.77
CA THR A 399 8.73 -7.95 -2.89
C THR A 399 9.59 -9.02 -2.18
N ALA A 400 8.97 -9.82 -1.31
CA ALA A 400 9.62 -10.94 -0.61
C ALA A 400 10.29 -11.93 -1.57
N HIS A 401 9.66 -12.27 -2.70
CA HIS A 401 10.25 -13.14 -3.73
C HIS A 401 11.61 -12.64 -4.23
N SER A 402 11.81 -11.33 -4.28
CA SER A 402 13.07 -10.72 -4.73
C SER A 402 14.19 -10.83 -3.69
N LEU A 403 13.82 -11.07 -2.43
CA LEU A 403 14.73 -11.29 -1.30
C LEU A 403 14.95 -12.77 -0.96
N ALA A 404 14.40 -13.68 -1.76
CA ALA A 404 14.63 -15.11 -1.61
C ALA A 404 16.13 -15.47 -1.81
N PRO A 405 16.65 -16.53 -1.15
CA PRO A 405 18.04 -16.94 -1.30
C PRO A 405 18.47 -17.11 -2.76
N GLY A 406 19.67 -16.68 -3.08
CA GLY A 406 20.23 -16.75 -4.44
C GLY A 406 19.75 -15.64 -5.40
N LYS A 407 18.87 -14.74 -4.99
CA LYS A 407 18.50 -13.56 -5.79
C LYS A 407 19.55 -12.46 -5.66
N PRO A 408 19.84 -11.68 -6.71
CA PRO A 408 20.83 -10.60 -6.65
C PRO A 408 20.50 -9.53 -5.60
N ALA A 409 19.25 -9.11 -5.50
CA ALA A 409 18.81 -8.17 -4.47
C ALA A 409 19.01 -8.74 -3.06
N SER A 410 18.72 -10.03 -2.88
CA SER A 410 18.87 -10.74 -1.60
C SER A 410 20.30 -10.69 -1.09
N ALA A 411 21.29 -11.03 -1.92
CA ALA A 411 22.70 -11.03 -1.52
C ALA A 411 23.21 -9.64 -1.11
N ALA A 412 22.77 -8.59 -1.84
CA ALA A 412 23.15 -7.21 -1.50
C ALA A 412 22.54 -6.76 -0.16
N ILE A 413 21.26 -7.06 0.09
CA ILE A 413 20.57 -6.69 1.32
C ILE A 413 21.11 -7.53 2.50
N GLU A 414 21.46 -8.80 2.29
CA GLU A 414 22.07 -9.66 3.32
C GLU A 414 23.41 -9.10 3.80
N ALA A 415 24.28 -8.72 2.87
CA ALA A 415 25.57 -8.09 3.19
C ALA A 415 25.36 -6.77 3.96
N TYR A 416 24.47 -5.90 3.43
CA TYR A 416 24.17 -4.61 4.07
C TYR A 416 23.58 -4.78 5.46
N SER A 417 22.63 -5.70 5.63
CA SER A 417 21.97 -5.93 6.92
C SER A 417 22.92 -6.48 7.97
N ALA A 418 23.86 -7.34 7.56
CA ALA A 418 24.86 -7.90 8.46
C ALA A 418 25.78 -6.81 9.05
N GLU A 419 26.08 -5.79 8.26
CA GLU A 419 26.97 -4.68 8.65
C GLU A 419 26.24 -3.58 9.44
N HIS A 420 24.99 -3.24 9.03
CA HIS A 420 24.33 -2.00 9.48
C HIS A 420 23.11 -2.24 10.40
N TRP A 421 22.53 -3.45 10.45
CA TRP A 421 21.29 -3.67 11.19
C TRP A 421 21.45 -4.64 12.35
N GLN A 422 20.71 -4.38 13.43
CA GLN A 422 20.57 -5.34 14.53
C GLN A 422 19.46 -6.35 14.19
N ALA A 423 19.61 -7.59 14.63
CA ALA A 423 18.58 -8.61 14.48
C ALA A 423 17.32 -8.22 15.27
N PRO A 424 16.12 -8.61 14.80
CA PRO A 424 14.90 -8.47 15.59
C PRO A 424 15.02 -9.32 16.86
N GLU A 425 14.54 -8.80 17.99
CA GLU A 425 14.47 -9.57 19.22
C GLU A 425 13.09 -10.22 19.30
N PRO A 426 13.01 -11.54 19.49
CA PRO A 426 11.74 -12.21 19.74
C PRO A 426 11.02 -11.59 20.93
N GLU A 427 9.71 -11.55 20.87
CA GLU A 427 8.90 -11.15 22.02
C GLU A 427 9.21 -12.07 23.19
N LYS A 428 9.53 -11.50 24.36
CA LYS A 428 9.79 -12.32 25.55
C LYS A 428 8.47 -12.98 25.93
N ALA A 429 8.46 -14.32 25.92
CA ALA A 429 7.36 -15.08 26.46
C ALA A 429 7.17 -14.64 27.94
N GLU A 430 6.00 -14.02 28.23
CA GLU A 430 5.57 -13.74 29.59
C GLU A 430 5.10 -15.01 30.30
#